data_653fb371a41e239d2b3f1c46c1e8e168
#
_entry.id   653fb371a41e239d2b3f1c46c1e8e168
#
_cell.length_a   1.000
_cell.length_b   1.000
_cell.length_c   1.000
_cell.angle_alpha   90.00
_cell.angle_beta   90.00
_cell.angle_gamma   90.00
#
_symmetry.space_group_name_H-M   'P 1'
#
loop_
_entity.id
_entity.type
_entity.pdbx_description
1 polymer ?
#
loop_
_entity_poly.entity_id
_entity_poly.type
_entity_poly.pdbx_seq_one_letter_code
_entity_poly.pdbx_strand_id
1 'polypeptide(L)'
;MKKYTHAWLAMMAMKRLDMGPIPETEGRGKNPQQVSKYARSLVRWFKNYRDFVVQGAWYPDEVLCDQGSSHGAKYSPGDPLLAPQVFKVLPKTMEIYQLMKKESKLYEEPFVIEKGNVCDRCNAMAHTIVDNFKVQYREEKGNPIAPSSTHMAMRFFMMSHYIADSHMPLHCDARKLDKIHASIEKSWEDQVRKAYRIDEDNLRFFYDPDGYPLATDKMSNLIKSVEENVLSRPFIFAWGSSEYSTWDYVSAVTEYSYLLAHEMIPDGTGDIAWNKYKELDVYKRFDEYSAKLLADAVDSIARAWLHVWIRYRDWGPDKNK
;
A
#
# COMPACT_ATOMS: atom_id res chain seq x y z
N MET A 1 2.69 -10.20 -1.90
CA MET A 1 1.42 -10.74 -1.31
C MET A 1 0.65 -11.56 -2.34
N LYS A 2 -0.55 -12.12 -2.03
CA LYS A 2 -1.35 -12.91 -3.00
C LYS A 2 -2.53 -12.11 -3.55
N LYS A 3 -3.16 -12.61 -4.62
CA LYS A 3 -4.18 -11.99 -5.46
C LYS A 3 -5.29 -11.25 -4.70
N TYR A 4 -6.03 -11.96 -3.86
CA TYR A 4 -7.17 -11.36 -3.15
C TYR A 4 -6.76 -10.55 -1.95
N THR A 5 -5.56 -10.77 -1.39
CA THR A 5 -4.98 -9.89 -0.37
C THR A 5 -4.70 -8.52 -0.97
N HIS A 6 -4.04 -8.44 -2.14
CA HIS A 6 -3.82 -7.18 -2.85
C HIS A 6 -5.11 -6.45 -3.18
N ALA A 7 -6.07 -7.18 -3.75
CA ALA A 7 -7.36 -6.59 -4.12
C ALA A 7 -8.15 -6.11 -2.90
N TRP A 8 -8.11 -6.86 -1.80
CA TRP A 8 -8.75 -6.47 -0.55
C TRP A 8 -8.12 -5.22 0.05
N LEU A 9 -6.78 -5.12 0.10
CA LEU A 9 -6.10 -3.92 0.58
C LEU A 9 -6.46 -2.68 -0.26
N ALA A 10 -6.57 -2.82 -1.58
CA ALA A 10 -7.04 -1.75 -2.45
C ALA A 10 -8.49 -1.33 -2.12
N MET A 11 -9.40 -2.29 -1.90
CA MET A 11 -10.78 -2.00 -1.51
C MET A 11 -10.86 -1.36 -0.13
N MET A 12 -10.03 -1.80 0.82
CA MET A 12 -9.93 -1.18 2.14
C MET A 12 -9.36 0.23 2.08
N ALA A 13 -8.43 0.52 1.16
CA ALA A 13 -7.97 1.88 0.92
C ALA A 13 -9.07 2.80 0.35
N MET A 14 -9.93 2.29 -0.53
CA MET A 14 -11.14 3.01 -0.94
C MET A 14 -12.08 3.27 0.26
N LYS A 15 -12.36 2.25 1.07
CA LYS A 15 -13.20 2.36 2.28
C LYS A 15 -12.61 3.37 3.27
N ARG A 16 -11.28 3.38 3.41
CA ARG A 16 -10.54 4.34 4.23
C ARG A 16 -10.79 5.80 3.82
N LEU A 17 -10.73 6.07 2.53
CA LEU A 17 -10.95 7.41 1.96
C LEU A 17 -12.42 7.85 1.98
N ASP A 18 -13.36 6.90 1.98
CA ASP A 18 -14.80 7.16 1.95
C ASP A 18 -15.39 7.32 3.35
N MET A 19 -15.10 6.38 4.23
CA MET A 19 -15.76 6.19 5.52
C MET A 19 -14.84 6.43 6.73
N GLY A 20 -13.52 6.49 6.51
CA GLY A 20 -12.57 6.73 7.59
C GLY A 20 -12.63 8.16 8.12
N PRO A 21 -11.91 8.45 9.20
CA PRO A 21 -11.79 9.80 9.74
C PRO A 21 -11.33 10.81 8.68
N ILE A 22 -11.81 12.05 8.83
CA ILE A 22 -11.34 13.15 7.96
C ILE A 22 -9.82 13.26 8.06
N PRO A 23 -9.11 13.33 6.92
CA PRO A 23 -7.66 13.43 6.94
C PRO A 23 -7.18 14.66 7.72
N GLU A 24 -6.32 14.45 8.69
CA GLU A 24 -5.57 15.53 9.31
C GLU A 24 -4.43 15.92 8.35
N THR A 25 -4.25 17.21 8.13
CA THR A 25 -3.18 17.71 7.27
C THR A 25 -2.04 18.26 8.13
N GLU A 26 -0.86 17.73 7.94
CA GLU A 26 0.36 18.31 8.51
C GLU A 26 1.06 19.18 7.48
N GLY A 27 1.52 20.37 7.91
CA GLY A 27 2.31 21.27 7.08
C GLY A 27 1.52 22.32 6.31
N ARG A 28 2.23 23.06 5.49
CA ARG A 28 1.67 24.17 4.68
C ARG A 28 0.84 23.61 3.53
N GLY A 29 -0.43 23.86 3.51
CA GLY A 29 -1.01 23.78 2.20
C GLY A 29 -2.48 23.46 2.06
N LYS A 30 -3.07 22.44 2.61
CA LYS A 30 -4.47 22.14 2.31
C LYS A 30 -5.33 22.04 3.56
N ASN A 31 -6.48 22.71 3.47
CA ASN A 31 -7.53 22.58 4.47
C ASN A 31 -8.03 21.11 4.52
N PRO A 32 -8.18 20.48 5.70
CA PRO A 32 -8.71 19.13 5.87
C PRO A 32 -10.01 18.88 5.12
N GLN A 33 -10.93 19.85 5.08
CA GLN A 33 -12.19 19.73 4.34
C GLN A 33 -11.96 19.62 2.82
N GLN A 34 -10.97 20.33 2.28
CA GLN A 34 -10.63 20.24 0.86
C GLN A 34 -10.02 18.88 0.53
N VAL A 35 -9.12 18.36 1.39
CA VAL A 35 -8.54 17.02 1.24
C VAL A 35 -9.65 15.96 1.30
N SER A 36 -10.58 16.07 2.24
CA SER A 36 -11.74 15.19 2.33
C SER A 36 -12.63 15.25 1.09
N LYS A 37 -12.83 16.44 0.51
CA LYS A 37 -13.59 16.59 -0.76
C LYS A 37 -12.88 15.87 -1.91
N TYR A 38 -11.56 15.97 -2.00
CA TYR A 38 -10.78 15.24 -3.00
C TYR A 38 -10.83 13.73 -2.77
N ALA A 39 -10.70 13.26 -1.54
CA ALA A 39 -10.82 11.84 -1.19
C ALA A 39 -12.16 11.26 -1.65
N ARG A 40 -13.28 11.90 -1.28
CA ARG A 40 -14.62 11.47 -1.72
C ARG A 40 -14.81 11.52 -3.24
N SER A 41 -14.22 12.51 -3.92
CA SER A 41 -14.30 12.58 -5.39
C SER A 41 -13.53 11.43 -6.05
N LEU A 42 -12.38 11.06 -5.52
CA LEU A 42 -11.61 9.91 -5.99
C LEU A 42 -12.37 8.61 -5.77
N VAL A 43 -12.91 8.38 -4.57
CA VAL A 43 -13.68 7.16 -4.28
C VAL A 43 -14.91 7.07 -5.17
N ARG A 44 -15.66 8.16 -5.37
CA ARG A 44 -16.81 8.18 -6.29
C ARG A 44 -16.39 7.78 -7.70
N TRP A 45 -15.25 8.23 -8.15
CA TRP A 45 -14.69 7.84 -9.45
C TRP A 45 -14.30 6.36 -9.45
N PHE A 46 -13.61 5.85 -8.44
CA PHE A 46 -13.24 4.44 -8.33
C PHE A 46 -14.44 3.48 -8.28
N LYS A 47 -15.54 3.87 -7.64
CA LYS A 47 -16.74 3.01 -7.55
C LYS A 47 -17.29 2.61 -8.93
N ASN A 48 -17.00 3.38 -9.98
CA ASN A 48 -17.35 3.01 -11.37
C ASN A 48 -16.44 1.91 -11.94
N TYR A 49 -15.29 1.62 -11.32
CA TYR A 49 -14.27 0.70 -11.81
C TYR A 49 -13.92 -0.40 -10.80
N ARG A 50 -14.67 -0.51 -9.71
CA ARG A 50 -14.38 -1.47 -8.63
C ARG A 50 -14.33 -2.92 -9.08
N ASP A 51 -15.06 -3.30 -10.13
CA ASP A 51 -15.08 -4.64 -10.68
C ASP A 51 -13.73 -5.05 -11.31
N PHE A 52 -12.87 -4.08 -11.60
CA PHE A 52 -11.53 -4.31 -12.12
C PHE A 52 -10.44 -4.34 -11.03
N VAL A 53 -10.80 -4.17 -9.74
CA VAL A 53 -9.81 -4.07 -8.66
C VAL A 53 -8.98 -5.34 -8.51
N VAL A 54 -9.61 -6.51 -8.62
CA VAL A 54 -8.90 -7.80 -8.51
C VAL A 54 -7.89 -7.94 -9.66
N GLN A 55 -8.34 -7.68 -10.89
CA GLN A 55 -7.46 -7.73 -12.07
C GLN A 55 -6.32 -6.71 -11.93
N GLY A 56 -6.65 -5.44 -11.65
CA GLY A 56 -5.66 -4.37 -11.57
C GLY A 56 -4.64 -4.58 -10.47
N ALA A 57 -5.07 -4.96 -9.28
CA ALA A 57 -4.18 -5.21 -8.16
C ALA A 57 -3.32 -6.49 -8.33
N TRP A 58 -3.68 -7.38 -9.24
CA TRP A 58 -2.92 -8.59 -9.55
C TRP A 58 -2.19 -8.53 -10.91
N TYR A 59 -2.44 -7.53 -11.72
CA TYR A 59 -1.88 -7.37 -13.06
C TYR A 59 -0.35 -7.39 -13.10
N PRO A 60 0.38 -6.80 -12.14
CA PRO A 60 1.84 -6.84 -12.11
C PRO A 60 2.39 -8.26 -12.11
N ASP A 61 1.87 -9.15 -11.29
CA ASP A 61 2.34 -10.53 -11.18
C ASP A 61 1.91 -11.38 -12.38
N GLU A 62 0.64 -11.28 -12.78
CA GLU A 62 0.03 -12.22 -13.71
C GLU A 62 0.26 -11.84 -15.17
N VAL A 63 0.20 -10.57 -15.51
CA VAL A 63 0.22 -10.10 -16.91
C VAL A 63 1.55 -9.46 -17.28
N LEU A 64 2.08 -8.60 -16.41
CA LEU A 64 3.38 -7.98 -16.66
C LEU A 64 4.53 -8.93 -16.36
N CYS A 65 4.28 -9.98 -15.57
CA CYS A 65 5.31 -10.89 -15.05
C CYS A 65 6.48 -10.10 -14.43
N ASP A 66 6.13 -9.00 -13.78
CA ASP A 66 7.06 -8.03 -13.22
C ASP A 66 7.49 -8.49 -11.82
N GLN A 67 8.25 -9.59 -11.81
CA GLN A 67 8.76 -10.18 -10.57
C GLN A 67 10.21 -9.76 -10.33
N GLY A 68 10.64 -9.81 -9.07
CA GLY A 68 12.00 -9.47 -8.67
C GLY A 68 12.13 -8.08 -8.07
N SER A 69 13.12 -7.29 -8.50
CA SER A 69 13.46 -6.00 -7.89
C SER A 69 12.33 -4.98 -7.89
N SER A 70 11.42 -5.04 -8.86
CA SER A 70 10.28 -4.10 -8.95
C SER A 70 9.26 -4.24 -7.79
N HIS A 71 9.26 -5.36 -7.07
CA HIS A 71 8.32 -5.64 -5.97
C HIS A 71 8.88 -5.36 -4.58
N GLY A 72 10.13 -4.99 -4.48
CA GLY A 72 10.77 -4.73 -3.20
C GLY A 72 11.96 -3.80 -3.29
N ALA A 73 12.54 -3.50 -2.14
CA ALA A 73 13.84 -2.88 -2.00
C ALA A 73 14.56 -3.64 -0.91
N LYS A 74 15.49 -4.52 -1.28
CA LYS A 74 16.10 -5.47 -0.36
C LYS A 74 17.30 -4.86 0.35
N TYR A 75 17.30 -5.01 1.65
CA TYR A 75 18.37 -4.57 2.54
C TYR A 75 19.08 -5.78 3.16
N SER A 76 20.37 -5.64 3.41
CA SER A 76 21.21 -6.72 3.93
C SER A 76 21.39 -6.59 5.44
N PRO A 77 21.59 -7.73 6.16
CA PRO A 77 22.03 -7.70 7.55
C PRO A 77 23.39 -7.02 7.65
N GLY A 78 23.50 -6.01 8.49
CA GLY A 78 24.72 -5.20 8.65
C GLY A 78 24.62 -3.81 8.08
N ASP A 79 23.58 -3.52 7.31
CA ASP A 79 23.22 -2.14 7.03
C ASP A 79 22.90 -1.41 8.34
N PRO A 80 23.29 -0.15 8.49
CA PRO A 80 23.02 0.58 9.71
C PRO A 80 21.52 0.69 9.95
N LEU A 81 21.03 0.06 11.00
CA LEU A 81 19.62 0.03 11.36
C LEU A 81 19.32 1.00 12.48
N LEU A 82 18.18 1.64 12.42
CA LEU A 82 17.59 2.27 13.60
C LEU A 82 17.45 1.22 14.69
N ALA A 83 17.83 1.58 15.91
CA ALA A 83 17.78 0.64 17.02
C ALA A 83 16.38 0.03 17.15
N PRO A 84 16.23 -1.32 17.15
CA PRO A 84 14.92 -2.00 17.16
C PRO A 84 13.97 -1.54 18.28
N GLN A 85 14.50 -1.05 19.39
CA GLN A 85 13.73 -0.51 20.51
C GLN A 85 12.93 0.75 20.15
N VAL A 86 13.32 1.48 19.13
CA VAL A 86 12.59 2.66 18.65
C VAL A 86 11.23 2.24 18.04
N PHE A 87 11.14 0.99 17.61
CA PHE A 87 9.96 0.43 16.94
C PHE A 87 9.19 -0.58 17.81
N LYS A 88 9.25 -0.48 19.14
CA LYS A 88 8.46 -1.35 20.04
C LYS A 88 6.96 -1.30 19.80
N VAL A 89 6.49 -0.17 19.30
CA VAL A 89 5.13 -0.02 18.78
C VAL A 89 5.30 0.25 17.29
N LEU A 90 4.56 -0.46 16.43
CA LEU A 90 4.59 -0.20 15.00
C LEU A 90 4.12 1.23 14.76
N PRO A 91 5.01 2.18 14.46
CA PRO A 91 4.61 3.55 14.23
C PRO A 91 3.85 3.60 12.91
N LYS A 92 3.04 4.63 12.75
CA LYS A 92 2.45 4.94 11.44
C LYS A 92 3.58 5.22 10.45
N THR A 93 3.43 4.80 9.21
CA THR A 93 4.47 4.91 8.17
C THR A 93 5.04 6.33 8.06
N MET A 94 4.20 7.35 8.25
CA MET A 94 4.66 8.75 8.25
C MET A 94 5.54 9.12 9.44
N GLU A 95 5.26 8.58 10.62
CA GLU A 95 6.10 8.80 11.81
C GLU A 95 7.49 8.19 11.61
N ILE A 96 7.54 7.04 10.93
CA ILE A 96 8.81 6.39 10.57
C ILE A 96 9.58 7.25 9.59
N TYR A 97 8.94 7.72 8.54
CA TYR A 97 9.57 8.59 7.57
C TYR A 97 10.16 9.86 8.21
N GLN A 98 9.38 10.50 9.09
CA GLN A 98 9.85 11.68 9.83
C GLN A 98 11.01 11.35 10.76
N LEU A 99 10.94 10.20 11.45
CA LEU A 99 12.00 9.73 12.30
C LEU A 99 13.27 9.44 11.51
N MET A 100 13.17 8.71 10.40
CA MET A 100 14.29 8.39 9.53
C MET A 100 14.91 9.65 8.91
N LYS A 101 14.11 10.61 8.48
CA LYS A 101 14.60 11.91 7.98
C LYS A 101 15.32 12.69 9.07
N LYS A 102 14.83 12.69 10.31
CA LYS A 102 15.46 13.32 11.46
C LYS A 102 16.78 12.67 11.83
N GLU A 103 16.80 11.33 11.79
CA GLU A 103 17.94 10.48 12.15
C GLU A 103 18.85 10.16 10.96
N SER A 104 18.57 10.69 9.77
CA SER A 104 19.36 10.44 8.55
C SER A 104 20.84 10.81 8.65
N LYS A 105 21.22 11.59 9.65
CA LYS A 105 22.63 11.83 10.01
C LYS A 105 23.32 10.62 10.63
N LEU A 106 22.58 9.62 11.09
CA LEU A 106 23.14 8.37 11.60
C LEU A 106 23.56 7.42 10.47
N TYR A 107 23.08 7.68 9.25
CA TYR A 107 23.38 6.91 8.06
C TYR A 107 24.25 7.76 7.13
N GLU A 108 25.56 7.71 7.33
CA GLU A 108 26.51 8.40 6.45
C GLU A 108 26.56 7.79 5.05
N GLU A 109 26.09 6.54 4.91
CA GLU A 109 25.92 5.89 3.61
C GLU A 109 24.44 5.59 3.36
N PRO A 110 23.88 6.00 2.22
CA PRO A 110 22.53 5.64 1.85
C PRO A 110 22.45 4.10 1.67
N PHE A 111 21.34 3.50 2.07
CA PHE A 111 21.04 2.11 1.74
C PHE A 111 21.24 1.90 0.25
N VAL A 112 22.01 0.85 -0.10
CA VAL A 112 22.23 0.51 -1.51
C VAL A 112 20.96 -0.14 -2.04
N ILE A 113 20.12 0.66 -2.66
CA ILE A 113 18.89 0.19 -3.30
C ILE A 113 19.23 -0.25 -4.73
N GLU A 114 18.88 -1.48 -5.09
CA GLU A 114 19.03 -1.95 -6.46
C GLU A 114 18.25 -1.06 -7.43
N LYS A 115 18.83 -0.81 -8.61
CA LYS A 115 18.16 -0.04 -9.66
C LYS A 115 16.86 -0.73 -10.10
N GLY A 116 15.82 0.06 -10.33
CA GLY A 116 14.53 -0.45 -10.77
C GLY A 116 13.69 -1.08 -9.66
N ASN A 117 13.92 -0.72 -8.41
CA ASN A 117 13.19 -1.19 -7.23
C ASN A 117 11.74 -0.65 -7.17
N VAL A 118 11.00 -1.10 -6.14
CA VAL A 118 9.60 -0.71 -5.93
C VAL A 118 9.41 0.81 -5.77
N CYS A 119 10.39 1.52 -5.24
CA CYS A 119 10.33 2.98 -5.05
C CYS A 119 10.31 3.69 -6.42
N ASP A 120 11.19 3.29 -7.34
CA ASP A 120 11.23 3.80 -8.71
C ASP A 120 9.93 3.47 -9.45
N ARG A 121 9.43 2.25 -9.27
CA ARG A 121 8.19 1.80 -9.90
C ARG A 121 6.99 2.62 -9.46
N CYS A 122 6.81 2.80 -8.16
CA CYS A 122 5.71 3.61 -7.61
C CYS A 122 5.80 5.07 -8.03
N ASN A 123 7.01 5.64 -8.03
CA ASN A 123 7.21 7.04 -8.42
C ASN A 123 6.91 7.26 -9.92
N ALA A 124 7.40 6.37 -10.79
CA ALA A 124 7.11 6.43 -12.22
C ALA A 124 5.61 6.29 -12.50
N MET A 125 4.92 5.38 -11.80
CA MET A 125 3.47 5.21 -11.95
C MET A 125 2.71 6.44 -11.47
N ALA A 126 3.10 7.07 -10.35
CA ALA A 126 2.47 8.29 -9.85
C ALA A 126 2.55 9.42 -10.87
N HIS A 127 3.71 9.62 -11.52
CA HIS A 127 3.87 10.59 -12.59
C HIS A 127 3.03 10.24 -13.82
N THR A 128 3.10 8.99 -14.27
CA THR A 128 2.39 8.52 -15.46
C THR A 128 0.86 8.67 -15.31
N ILE A 129 0.30 8.38 -14.14
CA ILE A 129 -1.14 8.54 -13.88
C ILE A 129 -1.52 10.02 -14.01
N VAL A 130 -0.78 10.93 -13.38
CA VAL A 130 -1.05 12.38 -13.48
C VAL A 130 -0.97 12.87 -14.93
N ASP A 131 0.05 12.44 -15.68
CA ASP A 131 0.23 12.86 -17.07
C ASP A 131 -0.88 12.30 -17.96
N ASN A 132 -1.28 11.05 -17.77
CA ASN A 132 -2.40 10.45 -18.50
C ASN A 132 -3.73 11.20 -18.24
N PHE A 133 -3.99 11.63 -17.00
CA PHE A 133 -5.17 12.48 -16.71
C PHE A 133 -5.08 13.83 -17.41
N LYS A 134 -3.90 14.44 -17.50
CA LYS A 134 -3.71 15.70 -18.22
C LYS A 134 -3.96 15.53 -19.72
N VAL A 135 -3.47 14.42 -20.31
CA VAL A 135 -3.73 14.09 -21.72
C VAL A 135 -5.22 13.87 -21.94
N GLN A 136 -5.87 13.01 -21.15
CA GLN A 136 -7.30 12.75 -21.25
C GLN A 136 -8.11 14.04 -21.17
N TYR A 137 -7.80 14.92 -20.26
CA TYR A 137 -8.50 16.20 -20.10
C TYR A 137 -8.38 17.12 -21.33
N ARG A 138 -7.18 17.20 -21.92
CA ARG A 138 -6.95 18.03 -23.12
C ARG A 138 -7.59 17.44 -24.36
N GLU A 139 -7.74 16.13 -24.41
CA GLU A 139 -8.20 15.37 -25.57
C GLU A 139 -9.69 15.00 -25.50
N GLU A 140 -10.43 15.47 -24.50
CA GLU A 140 -11.89 15.25 -24.36
C GLU A 140 -12.69 15.67 -25.61
N LYS A 141 -12.06 16.31 -26.60
CA LYS A 141 -12.65 16.76 -27.84
C LYS A 141 -12.44 15.82 -29.05
N GLY A 142 -12.12 14.55 -28.80
CA GLY A 142 -12.20 13.53 -29.86
C GLY A 142 -10.89 12.99 -30.41
N ASN A 143 -9.79 13.10 -29.68
CA ASN A 143 -8.53 12.46 -30.06
C ASN A 143 -8.50 10.99 -29.59
N PRO A 144 -8.27 10.01 -30.51
CA PRO A 144 -8.30 8.58 -30.20
C PRO A 144 -7.13 8.08 -29.33
N ILE A 145 -6.11 8.89 -29.10
CA ILE A 145 -4.93 8.50 -28.28
C ILE A 145 -5.08 8.80 -26.78
N ALA A 146 -6.19 9.41 -26.36
CA ALA A 146 -6.41 9.65 -24.93
C ALA A 146 -6.60 8.33 -24.15
N PRO A 147 -5.92 8.14 -23.01
CA PRO A 147 -6.11 6.97 -22.17
C PRO A 147 -7.56 6.90 -21.67
N SER A 148 -8.16 5.70 -21.68
CA SER A 148 -9.49 5.53 -21.10
C SER A 148 -9.47 5.64 -19.58
N SER A 149 -10.60 6.03 -18.98
CA SER A 149 -10.74 6.08 -17.53
C SER A 149 -10.57 4.69 -16.87
N THR A 150 -10.98 3.62 -17.55
CA THR A 150 -10.73 2.24 -17.11
C THR A 150 -9.23 1.95 -17.03
N HIS A 151 -8.48 2.32 -18.08
CA HIS A 151 -7.03 2.14 -18.08
C HIS A 151 -6.35 2.90 -16.93
N MET A 152 -6.82 4.09 -16.62
CA MET A 152 -6.28 4.88 -15.53
C MET A 152 -6.65 4.30 -14.16
N ALA A 153 -7.87 3.79 -13.99
CA ALA A 153 -8.25 3.06 -12.77
C ALA A 153 -7.39 1.81 -12.57
N MET A 154 -7.14 1.04 -13.64
CA MET A 154 -6.22 -0.10 -13.60
C MET A 154 -4.82 0.30 -13.13
N ARG A 155 -4.28 1.43 -13.58
CA ARG A 155 -2.97 1.93 -13.11
C ARG A 155 -2.94 2.27 -11.64
N PHE A 156 -4.00 2.84 -11.08
CA PHE A 156 -4.12 3.04 -9.64
C PHE A 156 -4.14 1.71 -8.88
N PHE A 157 -4.88 0.72 -9.39
CA PHE A 157 -4.92 -0.61 -8.75
C PHE A 157 -3.57 -1.33 -8.87
N MET A 158 -2.88 -1.22 -10.01
CA MET A 158 -1.50 -1.71 -10.13
C MET A 158 -0.55 -1.00 -9.14
N MET A 159 -0.69 0.31 -8.96
CA MET A 159 0.10 1.06 -7.98
C MET A 159 -0.14 0.57 -6.55
N SER A 160 -1.38 0.20 -6.21
CA SER A 160 -1.68 -0.37 -4.89
C SER A 160 -0.98 -1.71 -4.65
N HIS A 161 -0.79 -2.52 -5.68
CA HIS A 161 -0.02 -3.75 -5.59
C HIS A 161 1.41 -3.49 -5.10
N TYR A 162 2.15 -2.64 -5.79
CA TYR A 162 3.54 -2.33 -5.42
C TYR A 162 3.67 -1.67 -4.05
N ILE A 163 2.71 -0.81 -3.68
CA ILE A 163 2.67 -0.21 -2.34
C ILE A 163 2.38 -1.28 -1.29
N ALA A 164 1.48 -2.22 -1.54
CA ALA A 164 1.22 -3.33 -0.63
C ALA A 164 2.46 -4.22 -0.46
N ASP A 165 3.17 -4.49 -1.55
CA ASP A 165 4.41 -5.27 -1.52
C ASP A 165 5.54 -4.57 -0.78
N SER A 166 5.61 -3.24 -0.83
CA SER A 166 6.57 -2.48 -0.01
C SER A 166 6.32 -2.64 1.50
N HIS A 167 5.10 -3.01 1.90
CA HIS A 167 4.76 -3.37 3.28
C HIS A 167 5.00 -4.84 3.62
N MET A 168 5.30 -5.70 2.64
CA MET A 168 5.65 -7.09 2.90
C MET A 168 7.10 -7.17 3.41
N PRO A 169 7.34 -7.52 4.69
CA PRO A 169 8.68 -7.47 5.27
C PRO A 169 9.72 -8.27 4.48
N LEU A 170 9.33 -9.42 3.95
CA LEU A 170 10.24 -10.31 3.21
C LEU A 170 10.52 -9.86 1.77
N HIS A 171 9.76 -8.89 1.23
CA HIS A 171 10.11 -8.19 0.01
C HIS A 171 11.23 -7.17 0.21
N CYS A 172 11.49 -6.80 1.47
CA CYS A 172 12.50 -5.80 1.83
C CYS A 172 13.74 -6.43 2.50
N ASP A 173 13.75 -7.73 2.70
CA ASP A 173 14.80 -8.49 3.38
C ASP A 173 15.62 -9.30 2.37
N ALA A 174 16.93 -9.12 2.36
CA ALA A 174 17.83 -9.87 1.48
C ALA A 174 18.11 -11.30 1.94
N ARG A 175 17.70 -11.68 3.17
CA ARG A 175 17.80 -13.07 3.62
C ARG A 175 16.95 -13.99 2.75
N LYS A 176 17.46 -15.19 2.45
CA LYS A 176 16.72 -16.20 1.69
C LYS A 176 15.71 -16.90 2.59
N LEU A 177 14.46 -16.48 2.54
CA LEU A 177 13.36 -16.91 3.43
C LEU A 177 12.12 -17.34 2.61
N ASP A 178 12.33 -18.00 1.48
CA ASP A 178 11.30 -18.24 0.46
C ASP A 178 10.12 -19.10 0.98
N LYS A 179 10.39 -20.13 1.81
CA LYS A 179 9.33 -21.01 2.34
C LYS A 179 8.43 -20.28 3.34
N ILE A 180 9.06 -19.54 4.26
CA ILE A 180 8.30 -18.80 5.25
C ILE A 180 7.58 -17.62 4.61
N HIS A 181 8.17 -16.96 3.63
CA HIS A 181 7.58 -15.92 2.82
C HIS A 181 6.27 -16.38 2.17
N ALA A 182 6.35 -17.44 1.35
CA ALA A 182 5.17 -18.00 0.69
C ALA A 182 4.08 -18.43 1.68
N SER A 183 4.47 -18.88 2.87
CA SER A 183 3.54 -19.32 3.92
C SER A 183 2.82 -18.16 4.60
N ILE A 184 3.51 -17.05 4.87
CA ILE A 184 2.92 -15.83 5.42
C ILE A 184 1.88 -15.26 4.44
N GLU A 185 2.26 -15.09 3.19
CA GLU A 185 1.35 -14.61 2.15
C GLU A 185 0.12 -15.50 1.99
N LYS A 186 0.33 -16.83 1.98
CA LYS A 186 -0.76 -17.78 1.93
C LYS A 186 -1.69 -17.67 3.14
N SER A 187 -1.15 -17.47 4.33
CA SER A 187 -1.94 -17.30 5.56
C SER A 187 -2.86 -16.09 5.46
N TRP A 188 -2.37 -14.95 4.95
CA TRP A 188 -3.19 -13.76 4.75
C TRP A 188 -4.25 -13.96 3.66
N GLU A 189 -3.86 -14.55 2.54
CA GLU A 189 -4.79 -14.86 1.43
C GLU A 189 -5.93 -15.78 1.89
N ASP A 190 -5.61 -16.84 2.62
CA ASP A 190 -6.61 -17.78 3.12
C ASP A 190 -7.60 -17.10 4.10
N GLN A 191 -7.14 -16.11 4.89
CA GLN A 191 -8.00 -15.33 5.79
C GLN A 191 -8.92 -14.37 5.01
N VAL A 192 -8.39 -13.66 4.01
CA VAL A 192 -9.20 -12.78 3.14
C VAL A 192 -10.26 -13.59 2.38
N ARG A 193 -9.88 -14.72 1.79
CA ARG A 193 -10.81 -15.59 1.04
C ARG A 193 -11.91 -16.19 1.91
N LYS A 194 -11.66 -16.42 3.19
CA LYS A 194 -12.69 -16.87 4.15
C LYS A 194 -13.59 -15.72 4.59
N ALA A 195 -13.01 -14.52 4.73
CA ALA A 195 -13.73 -13.36 5.26
C ALA A 195 -14.71 -12.72 4.28
N TYR A 196 -14.49 -12.88 2.96
CA TYR A 196 -15.29 -12.20 1.95
C TYR A 196 -15.82 -13.14 0.88
N ARG A 197 -16.97 -12.78 0.31
CA ARG A 197 -17.56 -13.49 -0.83
C ARG A 197 -16.85 -13.06 -2.11
N ILE A 198 -16.31 -14.04 -2.83
CA ILE A 198 -15.53 -13.85 -4.05
C ILE A 198 -16.24 -14.54 -5.22
N ASP A 199 -16.32 -13.82 -6.35
CA ASP A 199 -16.76 -14.33 -7.65
C ASP A 199 -15.49 -14.66 -8.44
N GLU A 200 -15.05 -15.92 -8.33
CA GLU A 200 -13.81 -16.40 -8.94
C GLU A 200 -13.87 -16.34 -10.47
N ASP A 201 -15.05 -16.63 -11.05
CA ASP A 201 -15.24 -16.69 -12.50
C ASP A 201 -15.11 -15.30 -13.13
N ASN A 202 -15.60 -14.28 -12.45
CA ASN A 202 -15.55 -12.89 -12.91
C ASN A 202 -14.41 -12.08 -12.28
N LEU A 203 -13.53 -12.70 -11.50
CA LEU A 203 -12.38 -12.06 -10.83
C LEU A 203 -12.77 -10.78 -10.08
N ARG A 204 -13.79 -10.86 -9.21
CA ARG A 204 -14.25 -9.72 -8.41
C ARG A 204 -14.76 -10.15 -7.04
N PHE A 205 -14.96 -9.20 -6.14
CA PHE A 205 -15.74 -9.42 -4.93
C PHE A 205 -17.24 -9.31 -5.21
N PHE A 206 -18.06 -9.99 -4.41
CA PHE A 206 -19.43 -9.55 -4.21
C PHE A 206 -19.40 -8.34 -3.28
N TYR A 207 -20.31 -7.40 -3.46
CA TYR A 207 -20.32 -6.12 -2.75
C TYR A 207 -21.52 -6.00 -1.82
N ASP A 208 -21.31 -5.32 -0.72
CA ASP A 208 -22.36 -4.84 0.18
C ASP A 208 -23.10 -3.62 -0.45
N PRO A 209 -24.18 -3.12 0.18
CA PRO A 209 -24.91 -1.95 -0.33
C PRO A 209 -24.06 -0.68 -0.48
N ASP A 210 -23.00 -0.53 0.32
CA ASP A 210 -22.07 0.61 0.25
C ASP A 210 -21.02 0.45 -0.85
N GLY A 211 -20.95 -0.75 -1.45
CA GLY A 211 -20.07 -1.06 -2.58
C GLY A 211 -18.68 -1.56 -2.18
N TYR A 212 -18.56 -2.12 -0.97
CA TYR A 212 -17.34 -2.75 -0.47
C TYR A 212 -17.47 -4.28 -0.44
N PRO A 213 -16.35 -5.02 -0.29
CA PRO A 213 -16.42 -6.49 -0.27
C PRO A 213 -17.42 -7.02 0.75
N LEU A 214 -18.32 -7.89 0.29
CA LEU A 214 -19.36 -8.47 1.12
C LEU A 214 -18.76 -9.50 2.08
N ALA A 215 -18.81 -9.18 3.36
CA ALA A 215 -18.28 -10.03 4.40
C ALA A 215 -19.10 -11.34 4.55
N THR A 216 -18.40 -12.38 5.01
CA THR A 216 -18.99 -13.65 5.47
C THR A 216 -19.07 -13.66 7.00
N ASP A 217 -19.65 -14.71 7.56
CA ASP A 217 -19.63 -15.00 9.00
C ASP A 217 -18.28 -15.55 9.52
N LYS A 218 -17.30 -15.76 8.63
CA LYS A 218 -16.00 -16.40 8.92
C LYS A 218 -14.83 -15.42 9.01
N MET A 219 -15.11 -14.17 9.34
CA MET A 219 -14.10 -13.14 9.47
C MET A 219 -13.21 -13.40 10.70
N SER A 220 -11.89 -13.51 10.48
CA SER A 220 -10.90 -13.71 11.54
C SER A 220 -10.67 -12.42 12.35
N ASN A 221 -10.07 -12.57 13.54
CA ASN A 221 -9.70 -11.41 14.38
C ASN A 221 -8.71 -10.48 13.66
N LEU A 222 -7.77 -11.04 12.89
CA LEU A 222 -6.86 -10.27 12.06
C LEU A 222 -7.62 -9.34 11.09
N ILE A 223 -8.54 -9.88 10.31
CA ILE A 223 -9.29 -9.11 9.32
C ILE A 223 -10.18 -8.06 10.02
N LYS A 224 -10.87 -8.43 11.12
CA LYS A 224 -11.66 -7.49 11.92
C LYS A 224 -10.82 -6.32 12.44
N SER A 225 -9.64 -6.62 12.98
CA SER A 225 -8.73 -5.59 13.50
C SER A 225 -8.27 -4.62 12.41
N VAL A 226 -8.01 -5.11 11.19
CA VAL A 226 -7.67 -4.22 10.05
C VAL A 226 -8.87 -3.34 9.68
N GLU A 227 -10.08 -3.91 9.58
CA GLU A 227 -11.29 -3.13 9.27
C GLU A 227 -11.59 -2.06 10.33
N GLU A 228 -11.46 -2.39 11.60
CA GLU A 228 -11.61 -1.44 12.70
C GLU A 228 -10.60 -0.29 12.60
N ASN A 229 -9.34 -0.61 12.30
CA ASN A 229 -8.30 0.40 12.06
C ASN A 229 -8.64 1.31 10.88
N VAL A 230 -9.16 0.75 9.80
CA VAL A 230 -9.59 1.52 8.61
C VAL A 230 -10.64 2.56 8.98
N LEU A 231 -11.54 2.25 9.89
CA LEU A 231 -12.67 3.12 10.24
C LEU A 231 -12.38 4.08 11.39
N SER A 232 -11.48 3.74 12.31
CA SER A 232 -11.30 4.48 13.57
C SER A 232 -9.95 5.18 13.72
N ARG A 233 -8.89 4.65 13.10
CA ARG A 233 -7.54 5.17 13.26
C ARG A 233 -7.41 6.57 12.61
N PRO A 234 -6.79 7.56 13.26
CA PRO A 234 -6.50 8.85 12.63
C PRO A 234 -5.77 8.69 11.31
N PHE A 235 -6.16 9.48 10.31
CA PHE A 235 -5.54 9.47 8.99
C PHE A 235 -4.80 10.77 8.74
N ILE A 236 -3.49 10.73 8.81
CA ILE A 236 -2.64 11.90 8.59
C ILE A 236 -2.26 11.93 7.12
N PHE A 237 -2.58 13.04 6.45
CA PHE A 237 -2.17 13.32 5.08
C PHE A 237 -1.12 14.43 5.10
N ALA A 238 0.14 14.05 5.09
CA ALA A 238 1.28 14.97 5.19
C ALA A 238 1.93 15.32 3.84
N TRP A 239 1.36 14.89 2.75
CA TRP A 239 1.88 15.14 1.39
C TRP A 239 1.57 16.56 0.88
N GLY A 240 1.53 17.55 1.76
CA GLY A 240 1.14 18.91 1.41
C GLY A 240 2.24 19.77 0.79
N SER A 241 3.51 19.35 0.83
CA SER A 241 4.62 20.09 0.23
C SER A 241 5.25 19.27 -0.90
N SER A 242 5.87 19.99 -1.84
CA SER A 242 6.67 19.43 -2.91
C SER A 242 7.93 18.67 -2.43
N GLU A 243 8.15 18.60 -1.13
CA GLU A 243 9.33 18.00 -0.51
C GLU A 243 9.28 16.48 -0.42
N TYR A 244 8.09 15.87 -0.53
CA TYR A 244 7.92 14.42 -0.41
C TYR A 244 7.47 13.82 -1.73
N SER A 245 8.41 13.20 -2.43
CA SER A 245 8.09 12.40 -3.62
C SER A 245 7.44 11.07 -3.22
N THR A 246 6.77 10.45 -4.17
CA THR A 246 6.28 9.08 -3.97
C THR A 246 7.44 8.12 -3.71
N TRP A 247 8.59 8.38 -4.32
CA TRP A 247 9.82 7.63 -4.12
C TRP A 247 10.26 7.65 -2.65
N ASP A 248 10.41 8.85 -2.08
CA ASP A 248 10.85 9.03 -0.67
C ASP A 248 9.91 8.33 0.31
N TYR A 249 8.60 8.45 0.05
CA TYR A 249 7.60 7.80 0.88
C TYR A 249 7.71 6.27 0.85
N VAL A 250 7.80 5.68 -0.34
CA VAL A 250 7.89 4.22 -0.51
C VAL A 250 9.23 3.71 0.03
N SER A 251 10.32 4.47 -0.13
CA SER A 251 11.62 4.15 0.46
C SER A 251 11.53 4.04 2.00
N ALA A 252 10.91 5.03 2.66
CA ALA A 252 10.70 4.95 4.10
C ALA A 252 9.87 3.73 4.52
N VAL A 253 8.85 3.36 3.72
CA VAL A 253 8.04 2.16 3.95
C VAL A 253 8.88 0.89 3.85
N THR A 254 9.72 0.77 2.81
CA THR A 254 10.55 -0.43 2.61
C THR A 254 11.61 -0.61 3.70
N GLU A 255 12.24 0.46 4.15
CA GLU A 255 13.19 0.42 5.26
C GLU A 255 12.52 -0.03 6.56
N TYR A 256 11.33 0.50 6.86
CA TYR A 256 10.55 0.04 8.00
C TYR A 256 10.14 -1.43 7.87
N SER A 257 9.69 -1.85 6.70
CA SER A 257 9.31 -3.24 6.44
C SER A 257 10.49 -4.19 6.65
N TYR A 258 11.70 -3.76 6.28
CA TYR A 258 12.93 -4.49 6.55
C TYR A 258 13.18 -4.66 8.07
N LEU A 259 13.05 -3.58 8.85
CA LEU A 259 13.18 -3.67 10.31
C LEU A 259 12.15 -4.63 10.92
N LEU A 260 10.92 -4.57 10.41
CA LEU A 260 9.86 -5.46 10.85
C LEU A 260 10.12 -6.93 10.48
N ALA A 261 10.85 -7.19 9.39
CA ALA A 261 11.26 -8.56 9.04
C ALA A 261 12.09 -9.22 10.15
N HIS A 262 12.97 -8.48 10.81
CA HIS A 262 13.76 -8.98 11.94
C HIS A 262 12.93 -9.23 13.21
N GLU A 263 11.89 -8.42 13.42
CA GLU A 263 10.94 -8.65 14.54
C GLU A 263 10.05 -9.87 14.29
N MET A 264 9.64 -10.10 13.04
CA MET A 264 8.79 -11.24 12.69
C MET A 264 9.59 -12.53 12.52
N ILE A 265 10.80 -12.45 11.98
CA ILE A 265 11.68 -13.59 11.71
C ILE A 265 13.07 -13.25 12.27
N PRO A 266 13.33 -13.55 13.53
CA PRO A 266 14.60 -13.25 14.18
C PRO A 266 15.81 -13.81 13.44
N ASP A 267 16.95 -13.17 13.62
CA ASP A 267 18.21 -13.63 13.06
C ASP A 267 18.53 -15.06 13.54
N GLY A 268 19.10 -15.85 12.62
CA GLY A 268 19.39 -17.26 12.88
C GLY A 268 18.21 -18.22 12.71
N THR A 269 16.96 -17.69 12.50
CA THR A 269 15.80 -18.58 12.26
C THR A 269 15.94 -19.36 10.94
N GLY A 270 16.52 -18.74 9.91
CA GLY A 270 16.65 -19.34 8.58
C GLY A 270 15.30 -19.55 7.87
N ASP A 271 15.36 -20.23 6.71
CA ASP A 271 14.17 -20.51 5.90
C ASP A 271 13.46 -21.79 6.35
N ILE A 272 12.66 -21.66 7.40
CA ILE A 272 11.94 -22.79 8.04
C ILE A 272 10.54 -23.00 7.47
N ALA A 273 10.00 -24.19 7.66
CA ALA A 273 8.63 -24.50 7.28
C ALA A 273 7.62 -23.82 8.23
N TRP A 274 6.42 -23.54 7.74
CA TRP A 274 5.36 -22.84 8.48
C TRP A 274 5.00 -23.47 9.82
N ASN A 275 4.94 -24.80 9.91
CA ASN A 275 4.67 -25.51 11.16
C ASN A 275 5.76 -25.27 12.22
N LYS A 276 7.01 -25.18 11.78
CA LYS A 276 8.14 -24.85 12.66
C LYS A 276 8.14 -23.39 13.10
N TYR A 277 7.78 -22.48 12.18
CA TYR A 277 7.62 -21.07 12.52
C TYR A 277 6.55 -20.87 13.60
N LYS A 278 5.45 -21.62 13.55
CA LYS A 278 4.39 -21.58 14.56
C LYS A 278 4.84 -22.01 15.98
N GLU A 279 5.94 -22.75 16.08
CA GLU A 279 6.52 -23.19 17.36
C GLU A 279 7.39 -22.09 18.01
N LEU A 280 7.75 -21.04 17.26
CA LEU A 280 8.59 -19.95 17.78
C LEU A 280 7.75 -18.96 18.62
N ASP A 281 8.39 -18.39 19.64
CA ASP A 281 7.75 -17.38 20.50
C ASP A 281 7.26 -16.15 19.74
N VAL A 282 7.96 -15.74 18.69
CA VAL A 282 7.58 -14.60 17.85
C VAL A 282 6.23 -14.81 17.15
N TYR A 283 5.86 -16.06 16.88
CA TYR A 283 4.57 -16.38 16.28
C TYR A 283 3.38 -15.95 17.13
N LYS A 284 3.53 -15.87 18.46
CA LYS A 284 2.48 -15.37 19.36
C LYS A 284 2.04 -13.95 19.03
N ARG A 285 2.91 -13.15 18.40
CA ARG A 285 2.64 -11.78 17.96
C ARG A 285 2.36 -11.66 16.47
N PHE A 286 2.32 -12.79 15.75
CA PHE A 286 2.16 -12.79 14.29
C PHE A 286 0.90 -12.05 13.83
N ASP A 287 -0.25 -12.34 14.44
CA ASP A 287 -1.51 -11.69 14.07
C ASP A 287 -1.50 -10.19 14.44
N GLU A 288 -0.86 -9.82 15.56
CA GLU A 288 -0.70 -8.42 15.96
C GLU A 288 0.13 -7.65 14.92
N TYR A 289 1.29 -8.17 14.54
CA TYR A 289 2.14 -7.55 13.52
C TYR A 289 1.43 -7.49 12.17
N SER A 290 0.80 -8.60 11.78
CA SER A 290 0.05 -8.67 10.52
C SER A 290 -1.07 -7.65 10.45
N ALA A 291 -1.86 -7.49 11.52
CA ALA A 291 -2.95 -6.52 11.56
C ALA A 291 -2.44 -5.07 11.40
N LYS A 292 -1.37 -4.72 12.12
CA LYS A 292 -0.76 -3.38 12.03
C LYS A 292 -0.18 -3.13 10.64
N LEU A 293 0.56 -4.08 10.09
CA LEU A 293 1.18 -4.02 8.78
C LEU A 293 0.15 -3.86 7.67
N LEU A 294 -0.90 -4.69 7.67
CA LEU A 294 -1.95 -4.62 6.65
C LEU A 294 -2.76 -3.32 6.76
N ALA A 295 -3.02 -2.82 7.99
CA ALA A 295 -3.66 -1.52 8.19
C ALA A 295 -2.75 -0.35 7.72
N ASP A 296 -1.43 -0.44 7.93
CA ASP A 296 -0.48 0.54 7.41
C ASP A 296 -0.38 0.50 5.87
N ALA A 297 -0.47 -0.69 5.27
CA ALA A 297 -0.54 -0.84 3.82
C ALA A 297 -1.80 -0.15 3.25
N VAL A 298 -2.96 -0.34 3.88
CA VAL A 298 -4.20 0.38 3.52
C VAL A 298 -4.01 1.89 3.57
N ASP A 299 -3.45 2.41 4.66
CA ASP A 299 -3.19 3.85 4.81
C ASP A 299 -2.21 4.37 3.76
N SER A 300 -1.17 3.60 3.44
CA SER A 300 -0.17 3.99 2.43
C SER A 300 -0.75 4.02 1.01
N ILE A 301 -1.54 3.03 0.66
CA ILE A 301 -2.27 3.02 -0.62
C ILE A 301 -3.20 4.23 -0.71
N ALA A 302 -4.00 4.47 0.34
CA ALA A 302 -4.92 5.60 0.39
C ALA A 302 -4.20 6.96 0.25
N ARG A 303 -3.06 7.14 0.93
CA ARG A 303 -2.23 8.34 0.83
C ARG A 303 -1.67 8.56 -0.56
N ALA A 304 -1.06 7.52 -1.14
CA ALA A 304 -0.45 7.61 -2.47
C ALA A 304 -1.51 7.91 -3.54
N TRP A 305 -2.65 7.24 -3.50
CA TRP A 305 -3.74 7.52 -4.42
C TRP A 305 -4.28 8.94 -4.29
N LEU A 306 -4.48 9.39 -3.05
CA LEU A 306 -4.97 10.74 -2.77
C LEU A 306 -3.95 11.80 -3.20
N HIS A 307 -2.65 11.56 -2.99
CA HIS A 307 -1.58 12.43 -3.46
C HIS A 307 -1.59 12.59 -4.99
N VAL A 308 -1.66 11.48 -5.73
CA VAL A 308 -1.73 11.48 -7.19
C VAL A 308 -2.99 12.23 -7.68
N TRP A 309 -4.15 11.97 -7.04
CA TRP A 309 -5.39 12.63 -7.37
C TRP A 309 -5.35 14.14 -7.13
N ILE A 310 -4.80 14.56 -6.00
CA ILE A 310 -4.64 15.98 -5.67
C ILE A 310 -3.72 16.66 -6.67
N ARG A 311 -2.59 16.05 -7.04
CA ARG A 311 -1.67 16.59 -8.06
C ARG A 311 -2.39 16.84 -9.40
N TYR A 312 -3.25 15.92 -9.81
CA TYR A 312 -4.07 16.10 -11.00
C TYR A 312 -5.09 17.23 -10.84
N ARG A 313 -5.84 17.25 -9.74
CA ARG A 313 -6.87 18.24 -9.47
C ARG A 313 -6.32 19.66 -9.33
N ASP A 314 -5.14 19.81 -8.73
CA ASP A 314 -4.47 21.09 -8.59
C ASP A 314 -3.94 21.64 -9.93
N TRP A 315 -3.60 20.75 -10.84
CA TRP A 315 -3.21 21.13 -12.19
C TRP A 315 -4.41 21.53 -13.07
N GLY A 316 -5.57 20.95 -12.82
CA GLY A 316 -6.73 21.08 -13.69
C GLY A 316 -7.29 22.48 -13.80
N PRO A 317 -8.08 22.75 -14.84
CA PRO A 317 -8.61 24.08 -15.16
C PRO A 317 -9.68 24.59 -14.19
N ASP A 318 -10.07 23.81 -13.20
CA ASP A 318 -10.97 24.22 -12.12
C ASP A 318 -10.40 25.37 -11.25
N LYS A 319 -9.16 25.80 -11.51
CA LYS A 319 -8.57 26.98 -10.86
C LYS A 319 -9.14 28.31 -11.35
N ASN A 320 -9.88 28.32 -12.46
CA ASN A 320 -10.44 29.50 -13.09
C ASN A 320 -11.97 29.51 -13.14
N LYS A 321 -12.64 28.70 -12.35
CA LYS A 321 -14.11 28.76 -12.17
C LYS A 321 -14.49 28.99 -10.73
#